data_c989780f7cd43ff3ec2bfe940e7cccb5
#
_entry.id   c989780f7cd43ff3ec2bfe940e7cccb5
#
_cell.length_a   1.000
_cell.length_b   1.000
_cell.length_c   1.000
_cell.angle_alpha   90.00
_cell.angle_beta   90.00
_cell.angle_gamma   90.00
#
_symmetry.space_group_name_H-M   'P 1'
#
loop_
_entity.id
_entity.type
_entity.pdbx_description
1 polymer ?
#
loop_
_entity_poly.entity_id
_entity_poly.type
_entity_poly.pdbx_seq_one_letter_code
_entity_poly.pdbx_strand_id
1 'polypeptide(L)'
;MTQNNTKNNGKNDSPLNAGFLNDYTSTVSAPNYKERFEWFVSEFVQYNIEIPDDLKKEYSALYGMFGDEQHVNDIEKQLERFKVTANDEIPMPEIVLSITDVNGQNKRMVMTRENISCVTAQAKVGKTFLVKLIVSAVLKRGLFQNRLLSELPIGRDKILYIDTEQSKFHVKLGLTQIREMLGQENEHELSRMDVYQFDSVSTTTRIEYVKHLIYSRKPDFVILDGISDLALDTNNLKEADELVTNLRIWATENNCHILNVIHQNPNDVQTKMKGHLGTKLQDKSEIVIGVSIDKENDSNRIVQSLASRNRKPDPFEFTINENGMPSIESYEVTEFKLQGKKAPKLEKPDYQLYQLLTTIYSKKTIDLSSYRYGELVQQIVLEYEKAFKETLGDNNAKKLLAKFIDKNWVLKSGEHGHALYFLGEFSSIF
;
A
#
# COMPACT_ATOMS: atom_id res chain seq x y z
N MET A 1 10.44 89.18 -21.96
CA MET A 1 9.41 88.94 -20.92
C MET A 1 8.64 87.70 -21.28
N THR A 2 8.97 86.59 -20.77
CA THR A 2 8.12 85.40 -20.71
C THR A 2 8.83 84.39 -19.85
N GLN A 3 8.24 84.08 -18.71
CA GLN A 3 8.75 83.13 -17.73
C GLN A 3 8.44 81.71 -18.22
N ASN A 4 9.44 80.87 -18.25
CA ASN A 4 9.28 79.42 -18.43
C ASN A 4 9.16 78.77 -17.06
N ASN A 5 7.94 78.26 -16.78
CA ASN A 5 7.69 77.35 -15.68
C ASN A 5 7.97 75.91 -16.15
N THR A 6 9.11 75.38 -15.72
CA THR A 6 9.39 73.93 -15.82
C THR A 6 8.71 73.21 -14.66
N LYS A 7 7.65 72.52 -14.93
CA LYS A 7 7.11 71.48 -14.01
C LYS A 7 8.00 70.27 -14.04
N ASN A 8 8.69 70.03 -12.92
CA ASN A 8 9.36 68.79 -12.61
C ASN A 8 8.30 67.72 -12.33
N ASN A 9 8.03 66.87 -13.33
CA ASN A 9 7.33 65.65 -13.10
C ASN A 9 8.36 64.63 -12.57
N GLY A 10 8.42 64.52 -11.25
CA GLY A 10 9.09 63.38 -10.63
C GLY A 10 8.36 62.08 -11.02
N LYS A 11 8.92 61.36 -11.94
CA LYS A 11 8.57 59.95 -12.12
C LYS A 11 9.05 59.23 -10.88
N ASN A 12 8.12 58.80 -10.07
CA ASN A 12 8.37 57.74 -9.11
C ASN A 12 8.73 56.49 -9.94
N ASP A 13 10.02 56.23 -10.04
CA ASP A 13 10.50 54.95 -10.56
C ASP A 13 10.19 53.88 -9.49
N SER A 14 8.96 53.44 -9.43
CA SER A 14 8.60 52.23 -8.69
C SER A 14 9.28 51.05 -9.40
N PRO A 15 10.05 50.21 -8.70
CA PRO A 15 10.73 49.08 -9.32
C PRO A 15 9.75 48.01 -9.84
N LEU A 16 8.45 48.14 -9.54
CA LEU A 16 7.40 47.24 -9.98
C LEU A 16 6.75 47.79 -11.25
N ASN A 17 7.35 47.46 -12.38
CA ASN A 17 6.78 47.70 -13.69
C ASN A 17 5.86 46.53 -14.03
N ALA A 18 4.67 46.78 -14.62
CA ALA A 18 3.74 45.72 -15.06
C ALA A 18 4.40 44.66 -15.97
N GLY A 19 5.45 45.03 -16.70
CA GLY A 19 6.28 44.11 -17.49
C GLY A 19 7.05 43.09 -16.63
N PHE A 20 7.54 43.48 -15.46
CA PHE A 20 8.28 42.60 -14.56
C PHE A 20 7.40 41.52 -13.96
N LEU A 21 6.18 41.84 -13.60
CA LEU A 21 5.19 40.86 -13.10
C LEU A 21 4.77 39.87 -14.18
N ASN A 22 4.60 40.33 -15.44
CA ASN A 22 4.27 39.45 -16.57
C ASN A 22 5.40 38.48 -16.90
N ASP A 23 6.67 38.93 -16.86
CA ASP A 23 7.82 38.05 -17.10
C ASP A 23 7.94 36.97 -16.00
N TYR A 24 7.69 37.33 -14.74
CA TYR A 24 7.73 36.37 -13.66
C TYR A 24 6.61 35.31 -13.75
N THR A 25 5.39 35.72 -14.14
CA THR A 25 4.25 34.79 -14.27
C THR A 25 4.36 33.85 -15.46
N SER A 26 5.09 34.24 -16.52
CA SER A 26 5.27 33.44 -17.73
C SER A 26 6.37 32.37 -17.62
N THR A 27 7.34 32.54 -16.73
CA THR A 27 8.55 31.70 -16.67
C THR A 27 8.51 30.61 -15.60
N VAL A 28 7.53 30.62 -14.70
CA VAL A 28 7.47 29.65 -13.57
C VAL A 28 6.39 28.60 -13.82
N SER A 29 6.79 27.34 -13.88
CA SER A 29 5.87 26.19 -14.01
C SER A 29 4.88 26.09 -12.84
N ALA A 30 3.68 25.58 -13.13
CA ALA A 30 2.51 25.52 -12.26
C ALA A 30 2.61 25.03 -10.79
N PRO A 31 3.65 24.35 -10.29
CA PRO A 31 3.64 23.83 -8.91
C PRO A 31 3.97 24.84 -7.81
N ASN A 32 4.32 26.08 -8.09
CA ASN A 32 4.91 26.98 -7.08
C ASN A 32 4.05 28.23 -6.79
N TYR A 33 2.72 28.07 -6.64
CA TYR A 33 1.81 29.16 -6.36
C TYR A 33 2.12 29.89 -5.05
N LYS A 34 2.54 29.17 -4.02
CA LYS A 34 2.84 29.74 -2.70
C LYS A 34 4.06 30.66 -2.75
N GLU A 35 5.15 30.21 -3.30
CA GLU A 35 6.40 31.00 -3.42
C GLU A 35 6.21 32.23 -4.29
N ARG A 36 5.41 32.14 -5.37
CA ARG A 36 5.05 33.27 -6.23
C ARG A 36 4.27 34.33 -5.46
N PHE A 37 3.30 33.88 -4.68
CA PHE A 37 2.47 34.76 -3.89
C PHE A 37 3.27 35.40 -2.74
N GLU A 38 4.08 34.67 -2.03
CA GLU A 38 4.96 35.18 -0.97
C GLU A 38 5.94 36.22 -1.52
N TRP A 39 6.53 35.93 -2.67
CA TRP A 39 7.37 36.91 -3.36
C TRP A 39 6.57 38.15 -3.76
N PHE A 40 5.41 38.00 -4.38
CA PHE A 40 4.53 39.08 -4.80
C PHE A 40 4.16 39.99 -3.63
N VAL A 41 3.72 39.44 -2.51
CA VAL A 41 3.35 40.21 -1.31
C VAL A 41 4.59 40.86 -0.69
N SER A 42 5.73 40.18 -0.62
CA SER A 42 6.96 40.69 -0.03
C SER A 42 7.50 41.94 -0.73
N GLU A 43 7.37 42.02 -2.06
CA GLU A 43 7.78 43.18 -2.84
C GLU A 43 6.96 44.45 -2.47
N PHE A 44 5.62 44.31 -2.33
CA PHE A 44 4.79 45.43 -1.93
C PHE A 44 5.05 45.84 -0.48
N VAL A 45 5.21 44.88 0.41
CA VAL A 45 5.54 45.14 1.84
C VAL A 45 6.89 45.78 1.98
N GLN A 46 7.91 45.30 1.26
CA GLN A 46 9.29 45.84 1.32
C GLN A 46 9.36 47.34 0.96
N TYR A 47 8.53 47.75 -0.02
CA TYR A 47 8.50 49.13 -0.48
C TYR A 47 7.37 49.97 0.15
N ASN A 48 6.64 49.40 1.13
CA ASN A 48 5.48 50.03 1.79
C ASN A 48 4.45 50.59 0.79
N ILE A 49 4.19 49.81 -0.28
CA ILE A 49 3.23 50.15 -1.35
C ILE A 49 1.96 49.38 -1.13
N GLU A 50 0.80 50.05 -1.21
CA GLU A 50 -0.49 49.34 -1.21
C GLU A 50 -0.66 48.56 -2.51
N ILE A 51 -1.07 47.29 -2.37
CA ILE A 51 -1.32 46.41 -3.56
C ILE A 51 -2.53 46.99 -4.35
N PRO A 52 -2.36 47.32 -5.64
CA PRO A 52 -3.44 47.84 -6.47
C PRO A 52 -4.59 46.88 -6.60
N ASP A 53 -5.83 47.40 -6.68
CA ASP A 53 -7.03 46.57 -6.71
C ASP A 53 -7.18 45.76 -7.99
N ASP A 54 -6.64 46.22 -9.11
CA ASP A 54 -6.54 45.46 -10.35
C ASP A 54 -5.63 44.23 -10.20
N LEU A 55 -4.49 44.36 -9.53
CA LEU A 55 -3.60 43.24 -9.23
C LEU A 55 -4.21 42.28 -8.19
N LYS A 56 -4.90 42.80 -7.17
CA LYS A 56 -5.67 41.96 -6.24
C LYS A 56 -6.73 41.15 -7.00
N LYS A 57 -7.37 41.74 -8.00
CA LYS A 57 -8.41 41.09 -8.82
C LYS A 57 -7.79 40.01 -9.76
N GLU A 58 -6.67 40.34 -10.43
CA GLU A 58 -5.94 39.39 -11.29
C GLU A 58 -5.43 38.17 -10.53
N TYR A 59 -4.89 38.40 -9.33
CA TYR A 59 -4.41 37.36 -8.42
C TYR A 59 -5.42 37.01 -7.32
N SER A 60 -6.72 37.26 -7.56
CA SER A 60 -7.76 37.14 -6.52
C SER A 60 -7.80 35.79 -5.81
N ALA A 61 -7.55 34.70 -6.52
CA ALA A 61 -7.48 33.38 -5.91
C ALA A 61 -6.28 33.22 -4.95
N LEU A 62 -5.09 33.73 -5.33
CA LEU A 62 -3.90 33.69 -4.50
C LEU A 62 -3.95 34.73 -3.38
N TYR A 63 -4.42 35.94 -3.68
CA TYR A 63 -4.59 37.00 -2.69
C TYR A 63 -5.65 36.62 -1.63
N GLY A 64 -6.76 36.03 -2.05
CA GLY A 64 -7.78 35.52 -1.12
C GLY A 64 -7.29 34.34 -0.28
N MET A 65 -6.34 33.53 -0.80
CA MET A 65 -5.74 32.45 -0.02
C MET A 65 -4.67 32.88 0.97
N PHE A 66 -3.86 33.92 0.64
CA PHE A 66 -2.65 34.22 1.39
C PHE A 66 -2.48 35.70 1.77
N GLY A 67 -3.30 36.62 1.22
CA GLY A 67 -3.16 38.07 1.38
C GLY A 67 -4.02 38.70 2.47
N ASP A 68 -4.90 37.93 3.08
CA ASP A 68 -5.77 38.40 4.16
C ASP A 68 -5.25 37.82 5.49
N GLU A 69 -4.83 38.70 6.41
CA GLU A 69 -4.39 38.29 7.75
C GLU A 69 -5.44 37.44 8.48
N GLN A 70 -6.72 37.73 8.27
CA GLN A 70 -7.78 36.97 8.88
C GLN A 70 -7.85 35.54 8.31
N HIS A 71 -7.63 35.37 7.01
CA HIS A 71 -7.57 34.06 6.36
C HIS A 71 -6.33 33.25 6.82
N VAL A 72 -5.17 33.91 6.92
CA VAL A 72 -3.95 33.26 7.47
C VAL A 72 -4.18 32.81 8.90
N ASN A 73 -4.75 33.67 9.75
CA ASN A 73 -5.09 33.34 11.14
C ASN A 73 -6.12 32.18 11.23
N ASP A 74 -7.07 32.12 10.30
CA ASP A 74 -8.03 31.00 10.25
C ASP A 74 -7.38 29.69 9.81
N ILE A 75 -6.42 29.75 8.88
CA ILE A 75 -5.60 28.58 8.52
C ILE A 75 -4.75 28.12 9.70
N GLU A 76 -4.06 29.03 10.38
CA GLU A 76 -3.25 28.68 11.56
C GLU A 76 -4.10 28.02 12.66
N LYS A 77 -5.30 28.55 12.95
CA LYS A 77 -6.25 27.93 13.90
C LYS A 77 -6.69 26.53 13.44
N GLN A 78 -6.86 26.33 12.12
CA GLN A 78 -7.17 25.01 11.58
C GLN A 78 -6.00 24.06 11.71
N LEU A 79 -4.76 24.53 11.46
CA LEU A 79 -3.55 23.73 11.54
C LEU A 79 -3.24 23.26 12.97
N GLU A 80 -3.54 24.07 14.00
CA GLU A 80 -3.39 23.65 15.40
C GLU A 80 -4.16 22.35 15.74
N ARG A 81 -5.28 22.07 15.06
CA ARG A 81 -6.03 20.81 15.26
C ARG A 81 -5.31 19.58 14.70
N PHE A 82 -4.35 19.78 13.80
CA PHE A 82 -3.58 18.71 13.17
C PHE A 82 -2.17 18.57 13.75
N LYS A 83 -1.79 19.51 14.62
CA LYS A 83 -0.49 19.49 15.28
C LYS A 83 -0.41 18.37 16.29
N VAL A 84 0.66 17.60 16.24
CA VAL A 84 0.92 16.49 17.15
C VAL A 84 2.30 16.73 17.79
N THR A 85 2.36 16.62 19.11
CA THR A 85 3.61 16.75 19.87
C THR A 85 3.90 15.45 20.63
N ALA A 86 5.16 15.28 21.04
CA ALA A 86 5.56 14.10 21.81
C ALA A 86 4.90 14.02 23.20
N ASN A 87 4.31 15.11 23.67
CA ASN A 87 3.64 15.18 24.98
C ASN A 87 2.12 14.95 24.92
N ASP A 88 1.57 14.77 23.71
CA ASP A 88 0.14 14.57 23.54
C ASP A 88 -0.24 13.16 24.01
N GLU A 89 -1.23 13.06 24.88
CA GLU A 89 -1.81 11.78 25.29
C GLU A 89 -2.84 11.32 24.24
N ILE A 90 -2.35 10.70 23.16
CA ILE A 90 -3.20 10.14 22.11
C ILE A 90 -3.49 8.66 22.42
N PRO A 91 -4.74 8.28 22.68
CA PRO A 91 -5.07 6.89 22.94
C PRO A 91 -4.81 6.02 21.70
N MET A 92 -4.42 4.76 21.94
CA MET A 92 -4.32 3.78 20.87
C MET A 92 -5.71 3.58 20.23
N PRO A 93 -5.82 3.56 18.88
CA PRO A 93 -7.11 3.32 18.23
C PRO A 93 -7.66 1.94 18.59
N GLU A 94 -8.99 1.85 18.70
CA GLU A 94 -9.67 0.59 18.98
C GLU A 94 -9.39 -0.44 17.89
N ILE A 95 -9.09 -1.68 18.32
CA ILE A 95 -8.73 -2.77 17.43
C ILE A 95 -10.00 -3.44 16.91
N VAL A 96 -10.22 -3.38 15.59
CA VAL A 96 -11.32 -4.08 14.92
C VAL A 96 -11.00 -5.55 14.77
N LEU A 97 -9.78 -5.87 14.34
CA LEU A 97 -9.34 -7.24 14.12
C LEU A 97 -7.84 -7.39 14.42
N SER A 98 -7.52 -8.47 15.12
CA SER A 98 -6.18 -9.04 15.24
C SER A 98 -6.17 -10.45 14.65
N ILE A 99 -5.02 -10.89 14.15
CA ILE A 99 -4.75 -12.29 13.78
C ILE A 99 -3.83 -12.87 14.83
N THR A 100 -4.20 -14.02 15.39
CA THR A 100 -3.43 -14.73 16.41
C THR A 100 -2.57 -15.84 15.77
N ASP A 101 -1.65 -16.44 16.54
CA ASP A 101 -1.01 -17.69 16.17
C ASP A 101 -1.99 -18.88 16.21
N VAL A 102 -1.53 -20.08 15.86
CA VAL A 102 -2.36 -21.30 15.85
C VAL A 102 -2.97 -21.67 17.19
N ASN A 103 -2.37 -21.18 18.28
CA ASN A 103 -2.82 -21.43 19.64
C ASN A 103 -3.80 -20.37 20.16
N GLY A 104 -4.19 -19.39 19.32
CA GLY A 104 -5.02 -18.26 19.70
C GLY A 104 -4.30 -17.23 20.58
N GLN A 105 -2.96 -17.29 20.62
CA GLN A 105 -2.10 -16.39 21.41
C GLN A 105 -1.40 -15.37 20.48
N ASN A 106 -0.34 -14.76 20.91
CA ASN A 106 0.56 -13.91 20.08
C ASN A 106 -0.15 -13.06 19.02
N LYS A 107 -1.16 -12.31 19.43
CA LYS A 107 -1.97 -11.49 18.53
C LYS A 107 -1.15 -10.46 17.76
N ARG A 108 -1.46 -10.28 16.48
CA ARG A 108 -0.99 -9.21 15.61
C ARG A 108 -2.17 -8.35 15.19
N MET A 109 -2.13 -7.10 15.59
CA MET A 109 -3.11 -6.10 15.18
C MET A 109 -3.04 -5.89 13.66
N VAL A 110 -4.17 -6.00 12.98
CA VAL A 110 -4.25 -5.91 11.52
C VAL A 110 -5.24 -4.87 11.02
N MET A 111 -6.28 -4.55 11.80
CA MET A 111 -7.29 -3.54 11.46
C MET A 111 -7.62 -2.73 12.70
N THR A 112 -7.44 -1.42 12.60
CA THR A 112 -7.80 -0.45 13.65
C THR A 112 -8.78 0.57 13.11
N ARG A 113 -9.54 1.22 13.98
CA ARG A 113 -10.41 2.33 13.57
C ARG A 113 -9.60 3.46 12.95
N GLU A 114 -10.28 4.34 12.22
CA GLU A 114 -9.70 5.48 11.50
C GLU A 114 -8.70 5.07 10.39
N ASN A 115 -8.71 3.80 10.00
CA ASN A 115 -7.84 3.25 8.97
C ASN A 115 -8.60 2.51 7.87
N ILE A 116 -7.89 2.23 6.78
CA ILE A 116 -8.38 1.41 5.67
C ILE A 116 -7.49 0.18 5.51
N SER A 117 -8.05 -0.92 5.05
CA SER A 117 -7.33 -2.15 4.72
C SER A 117 -7.85 -2.77 3.44
N CYS A 118 -7.09 -3.74 2.89
CA CYS A 118 -7.49 -4.46 1.69
C CYS A 118 -7.45 -5.97 1.86
N VAL A 119 -8.43 -6.64 1.26
CA VAL A 119 -8.38 -8.06 0.90
C VAL A 119 -8.26 -8.18 -0.62
N THR A 120 -7.31 -8.94 -1.10
CA THR A 120 -7.07 -9.11 -2.53
C THR A 120 -6.80 -10.56 -2.93
N ALA A 121 -7.24 -10.96 -4.10
CA ALA A 121 -6.96 -12.24 -4.73
C ALA A 121 -7.28 -12.18 -6.23
N GLN A 122 -6.88 -13.19 -6.97
CA GLN A 122 -7.43 -13.43 -8.30
C GLN A 122 -8.94 -13.70 -8.23
N ALA A 123 -9.62 -13.60 -9.38
CA ALA A 123 -11.05 -13.88 -9.45
C ALA A 123 -11.35 -15.34 -8.99
N LYS A 124 -12.44 -15.52 -8.25
CA LYS A 124 -12.95 -16.84 -7.80
C LYS A 124 -12.05 -17.62 -6.82
N VAL A 125 -11.04 -16.98 -6.24
CA VAL A 125 -10.11 -17.62 -5.29
C VAL A 125 -10.66 -17.72 -3.86
N GLY A 126 -11.69 -16.95 -3.50
CA GLY A 126 -12.29 -17.06 -2.17
C GLY A 126 -12.20 -15.80 -1.30
N LYS A 127 -11.98 -14.59 -1.88
CA LYS A 127 -11.99 -13.32 -1.13
C LYS A 127 -13.20 -13.17 -0.23
N THR A 128 -14.40 -13.34 -0.81
CA THR A 128 -15.67 -13.19 -0.09
C THR A 128 -15.83 -14.19 1.05
N PHE A 129 -15.24 -15.39 0.97
CA PHE A 129 -15.25 -16.34 2.10
C PHE A 129 -14.38 -15.86 3.25
N LEU A 130 -13.20 -15.30 2.98
CA LEU A 130 -12.39 -14.66 4.02
C LEU A 130 -13.13 -13.48 4.65
N VAL A 131 -13.79 -12.64 3.85
CA VAL A 131 -14.59 -11.52 4.36
C VAL A 131 -15.70 -12.02 5.29
N LYS A 132 -16.40 -13.11 4.95
CA LYS A 132 -17.42 -13.72 5.83
C LYS A 132 -16.82 -14.20 7.16
N LEU A 133 -15.63 -14.80 7.15
CA LEU A 133 -14.92 -15.18 8.38
C LEU A 133 -14.58 -13.95 9.23
N ILE A 134 -14.09 -12.87 8.62
CA ILE A 134 -13.78 -11.60 9.31
C ILE A 134 -15.04 -10.99 9.91
N VAL A 135 -16.13 -10.90 9.13
CA VAL A 135 -17.43 -10.39 9.61
C VAL A 135 -17.94 -11.21 10.77
N SER A 136 -17.89 -12.55 10.67
CA SER A 136 -18.32 -13.46 11.76
C SER A 136 -17.47 -13.27 13.01
N ALA A 137 -16.16 -13.05 12.89
CA ALA A 137 -15.28 -12.77 14.02
C ALA A 137 -15.65 -11.45 14.72
N VAL A 138 -15.93 -10.39 13.93
CA VAL A 138 -16.34 -9.08 14.49
C VAL A 138 -17.70 -9.17 15.17
N LEU A 139 -18.69 -9.85 14.57
CA LEU A 139 -20.00 -10.04 15.16
C LEU A 139 -19.95 -10.91 16.44
N LYS A 140 -19.16 -11.97 16.43
CA LYS A 140 -19.05 -12.87 17.61
C LYS A 140 -18.29 -12.22 18.76
N ARG A 141 -17.38 -11.29 18.44
CA ARG A 141 -16.42 -10.72 19.41
C ARG A 141 -15.53 -11.78 20.07
N GLY A 142 -14.37 -11.37 20.55
CA GLY A 142 -13.39 -12.30 21.10
C GLY A 142 -12.72 -13.16 20.03
N LEU A 143 -12.19 -14.28 20.46
CA LEU A 143 -11.43 -15.20 19.58
C LEU A 143 -12.39 -16.08 18.77
N PHE A 144 -12.24 -16.00 17.44
CA PHE A 144 -13.03 -16.78 16.50
C PHE A 144 -12.13 -17.77 15.74
N GLN A 145 -12.52 -19.05 15.78
CA GLN A 145 -11.82 -20.17 15.15
C GLN A 145 -10.29 -20.15 15.39
N ASN A 146 -9.88 -19.81 16.60
CA ASN A 146 -8.50 -19.76 17.11
C ASN A 146 -7.52 -18.89 16.27
N ARG A 147 -8.03 -18.00 15.40
CA ARG A 147 -7.16 -17.18 14.52
C ARG A 147 -7.59 -15.72 14.44
N LEU A 148 -8.86 -15.43 14.43
CA LEU A 148 -9.39 -14.09 14.25
C LEU A 148 -9.90 -13.57 15.60
N LEU A 149 -9.36 -12.46 16.07
CA LEU A 149 -9.71 -11.87 17.35
C LEU A 149 -10.27 -10.45 17.12
N SER A 150 -11.54 -10.23 17.49
CA SER A 150 -12.13 -8.90 17.52
C SER A 150 -12.25 -8.41 18.95
N GLU A 151 -11.74 -7.20 19.21
CA GLU A 151 -11.71 -6.58 20.54
C GLU A 151 -12.58 -5.31 20.60
N LEU A 152 -13.48 -5.14 19.63
CA LEU A 152 -14.39 -4.00 19.65
C LEU A 152 -15.29 -4.01 20.89
N PRO A 153 -15.47 -2.87 21.57
CA PRO A 153 -16.35 -2.75 22.72
C PRO A 153 -17.81 -3.03 22.35
N ILE A 154 -18.59 -3.49 23.31
CA ILE A 154 -20.03 -3.69 23.16
C ILE A 154 -20.69 -2.37 22.76
N GLY A 155 -21.50 -2.38 21.71
CA GLY A 155 -22.16 -1.20 21.17
C GLY A 155 -21.29 -0.36 20.22
N ARG A 156 -20.03 -0.77 20.01
CA ARG A 156 -19.08 -0.17 19.08
C ARG A 156 -18.65 -1.17 17.98
N ASP A 157 -19.60 -1.95 17.47
CA ASP A 157 -19.39 -3.09 16.60
C ASP A 157 -20.46 -3.20 15.51
N LYS A 158 -21.01 -2.05 15.08
CA LYS A 158 -21.93 -1.97 13.95
C LYS A 158 -21.19 -2.17 12.63
N ILE A 159 -21.70 -3.06 11.80
CA ILE A 159 -21.13 -3.39 10.50
C ILE A 159 -22.00 -2.82 9.38
N LEU A 160 -21.36 -2.16 8.42
CA LEU A 160 -21.94 -1.79 7.13
C LEU A 160 -21.27 -2.62 6.04
N TYR A 161 -22.00 -3.51 5.38
CA TYR A 161 -21.51 -4.33 4.29
C TYR A 161 -22.16 -3.88 2.98
N ILE A 162 -21.34 -3.50 2.00
CA ILE A 162 -21.79 -3.07 0.68
C ILE A 162 -21.17 -4.01 -0.35
N ASP A 163 -22.02 -4.73 -1.07
CA ASP A 163 -21.66 -5.61 -2.18
C ASP A 163 -22.04 -4.94 -3.51
N THR A 164 -21.08 -4.82 -4.43
CA THR A 164 -21.27 -4.18 -5.72
C THR A 164 -21.23 -5.16 -6.90
N GLU A 165 -20.87 -6.43 -6.64
CA GLU A 165 -20.61 -7.43 -7.67
C GLU A 165 -21.68 -8.53 -7.72
N GLN A 166 -22.26 -8.90 -6.56
CA GLN A 166 -23.11 -10.08 -6.47
C GLN A 166 -24.60 -9.75 -6.54
N SER A 167 -25.39 -10.69 -7.07
CA SER A 167 -26.86 -10.61 -7.04
C SER A 167 -27.39 -10.72 -5.60
N LYS A 168 -28.61 -10.20 -5.35
CA LYS A 168 -29.29 -10.29 -4.05
C LYS A 168 -29.37 -11.72 -3.49
N PHE A 169 -29.49 -12.71 -4.36
CA PHE A 169 -29.54 -14.12 -3.94
C PHE A 169 -28.21 -14.53 -3.29
N HIS A 170 -27.07 -14.22 -3.92
CA HIS A 170 -25.76 -14.59 -3.40
C HIS A 170 -25.40 -13.81 -2.13
N VAL A 171 -25.78 -12.54 -2.05
CA VAL A 171 -25.62 -11.75 -0.83
C VAL A 171 -26.43 -12.36 0.31
N LYS A 172 -27.70 -12.74 0.07
CA LYS A 172 -28.53 -13.44 1.07
C LYS A 172 -27.91 -14.80 1.48
N LEU A 173 -27.39 -15.56 0.51
CA LEU A 173 -26.69 -16.82 0.82
C LEU A 173 -25.48 -16.56 1.74
N GLY A 174 -24.72 -15.51 1.47
CA GLY A 174 -23.60 -15.07 2.32
C GLY A 174 -24.03 -14.75 3.77
N LEU A 175 -25.15 -14.04 3.91
CA LEU A 175 -25.74 -13.78 5.23
C LEU A 175 -26.18 -15.06 5.97
N THR A 176 -26.74 -16.03 5.24
CA THR A 176 -27.09 -17.33 5.81
C THR A 176 -25.85 -18.06 6.32
N GLN A 177 -24.76 -18.02 5.56
CA GLN A 177 -23.50 -18.64 5.95
C GLN A 177 -22.88 -17.94 7.20
N ILE A 178 -22.92 -16.61 7.27
CA ILE A 178 -22.48 -15.86 8.47
C ILE A 178 -23.32 -16.27 9.68
N ARG A 179 -24.65 -16.36 9.54
CA ARG A 179 -25.56 -16.82 10.60
C ARG A 179 -25.19 -18.22 11.11
N GLU A 180 -24.94 -19.16 10.21
CA GLU A 180 -24.53 -20.51 10.56
C GLU A 180 -23.18 -20.54 11.31
N MET A 181 -22.21 -19.72 10.88
CA MET A 181 -20.91 -19.60 11.55
C MET A 181 -21.02 -19.00 12.96
N LEU A 182 -21.99 -18.11 13.20
CA LEU A 182 -22.24 -17.54 14.53
C LEU A 182 -22.88 -18.55 15.48
N GLY A 183 -23.64 -19.53 14.98
CA GLY A 183 -24.45 -20.44 15.77
C GLY A 183 -25.78 -19.82 16.18
N GLN A 184 -26.74 -20.67 16.57
CA GLN A 184 -28.11 -20.23 16.87
C GLN A 184 -28.19 -19.26 18.07
N GLU A 185 -27.35 -19.45 19.08
CA GLU A 185 -27.27 -18.57 20.24
C GLU A 185 -26.85 -17.14 19.92
N ASN A 186 -26.13 -16.94 18.83
CA ASN A 186 -25.60 -15.62 18.41
C ASN A 186 -26.31 -15.06 17.17
N GLU A 187 -27.42 -15.64 16.72
CA GLU A 187 -28.15 -15.16 15.54
C GLU A 187 -28.61 -13.70 15.68
N HIS A 188 -28.95 -13.27 16.88
CA HIS A 188 -29.32 -11.88 17.17
C HIS A 188 -28.22 -10.87 16.85
N GLU A 189 -26.96 -11.31 16.79
CA GLU A 189 -25.80 -10.45 16.45
C GLU A 189 -25.85 -9.93 15.02
N LEU A 190 -26.60 -10.61 14.12
CA LEU A 190 -26.84 -10.12 12.77
C LEU A 190 -27.59 -8.77 12.72
N SER A 191 -28.35 -8.43 13.76
CA SER A 191 -29.04 -7.13 13.86
C SER A 191 -28.10 -5.93 13.91
N ARG A 192 -26.80 -6.16 14.16
CA ARG A 192 -25.75 -5.14 14.14
C ARG A 192 -25.14 -4.92 12.76
N MET A 193 -25.62 -5.64 11.74
CA MET A 193 -25.10 -5.58 10.38
C MET A 193 -26.15 -5.06 9.41
N ASP A 194 -25.86 -3.92 8.79
CA ASP A 194 -26.60 -3.41 7.65
C ASP A 194 -25.92 -3.88 6.35
N VAL A 195 -26.70 -4.48 5.43
CA VAL A 195 -26.19 -5.03 4.17
C VAL A 195 -26.91 -4.41 2.99
N TYR A 196 -26.16 -3.87 2.06
CA TYR A 196 -26.64 -3.26 0.83
C TYR A 196 -26.02 -3.92 -0.40
N GLN A 197 -26.82 -4.11 -1.43
CA GLN A 197 -26.41 -4.69 -2.69
C GLN A 197 -26.60 -3.67 -3.82
N PHE A 198 -25.50 -3.30 -4.50
CA PHE A 198 -25.46 -2.18 -5.45
C PHE A 198 -25.04 -2.58 -6.89
N ASP A 199 -25.19 -3.85 -7.30
CA ASP A 199 -24.82 -4.31 -8.65
C ASP A 199 -25.50 -3.50 -9.77
N SER A 200 -26.75 -3.10 -9.54
CA SER A 200 -27.59 -2.38 -10.51
C SER A 200 -27.53 -0.84 -10.37
N VAL A 201 -26.66 -0.31 -9.49
CA VAL A 201 -26.50 1.13 -9.26
C VAL A 201 -25.34 1.67 -10.08
N SER A 202 -25.45 2.90 -10.65
CA SER A 202 -24.35 3.52 -11.39
C SER A 202 -23.18 3.87 -10.47
N THR A 203 -21.94 3.88 -10.99
CA THR A 203 -20.72 4.17 -10.21
C THR A 203 -20.81 5.48 -9.44
N THR A 204 -21.25 6.57 -10.07
CA THR A 204 -21.37 7.88 -9.43
C THR A 204 -22.36 7.82 -8.25
N THR A 205 -23.52 7.21 -8.47
CA THR A 205 -24.54 7.04 -7.44
C THR A 205 -24.08 6.11 -6.31
N ARG A 206 -23.31 5.07 -6.64
CA ARG A 206 -22.71 4.19 -5.61
C ARG A 206 -21.83 4.97 -4.62
N ILE A 207 -20.95 5.84 -5.12
CA ILE A 207 -20.07 6.67 -4.27
C ILE A 207 -20.91 7.55 -3.32
N GLU A 208 -21.95 8.20 -3.85
CA GLU A 208 -22.86 9.02 -3.03
C GLU A 208 -23.59 8.21 -1.96
N TYR A 209 -24.09 7.01 -2.31
CA TYR A 209 -24.77 6.13 -1.38
C TYR A 209 -23.83 5.59 -0.31
N VAL A 210 -22.63 5.16 -0.69
CA VAL A 210 -21.60 4.69 0.27
C VAL A 210 -21.29 5.80 1.27
N LYS A 211 -20.98 7.01 0.79
CA LYS A 211 -20.74 8.18 1.65
C LYS A 211 -21.93 8.44 2.58
N HIS A 212 -23.12 8.52 2.03
CA HIS A 212 -24.34 8.76 2.81
C HIS A 212 -24.54 7.72 3.91
N LEU A 213 -24.37 6.42 3.60
CA LEU A 213 -24.54 5.35 4.56
C LEU A 213 -23.51 5.41 5.70
N ILE A 214 -22.25 5.68 5.39
CA ILE A 214 -21.19 5.83 6.39
C ILE A 214 -21.54 6.97 7.36
N TYR A 215 -21.92 8.14 6.84
CA TYR A 215 -22.21 9.31 7.67
C TYR A 215 -23.52 9.21 8.44
N SER A 216 -24.55 8.57 7.87
CA SER A 216 -25.87 8.46 8.50
C SER A 216 -25.98 7.27 9.46
N ARG A 217 -25.36 6.13 9.15
CA ARG A 217 -25.44 4.91 9.99
C ARG A 217 -24.38 4.86 11.07
N LYS A 218 -23.28 5.61 10.91
CA LYS A 218 -22.15 5.62 11.84
C LYS A 218 -21.68 4.21 12.18
N PRO A 219 -21.30 3.39 11.17
CA PRO A 219 -20.79 2.05 11.42
C PRO A 219 -19.41 2.12 12.09
N ASP A 220 -19.04 1.05 12.76
CA ASP A 220 -17.70 0.88 13.33
C ASP A 220 -16.77 0.14 12.38
N PHE A 221 -17.35 -0.72 11.54
CA PHE A 221 -16.64 -1.48 10.52
C PHE A 221 -17.42 -1.45 9.19
N VAL A 222 -16.77 -1.04 8.11
CA VAL A 222 -17.34 -0.96 6.76
C VAL A 222 -16.62 -1.97 5.87
N ILE A 223 -17.38 -2.71 5.08
CA ILE A 223 -16.86 -3.60 4.04
C ILE A 223 -17.36 -3.09 2.69
N LEU A 224 -16.43 -2.86 1.75
CA LEU A 224 -16.68 -2.54 0.36
C LEU A 224 -16.24 -3.72 -0.50
N ASP A 225 -17.14 -4.66 -0.75
CA ASP A 225 -16.87 -5.85 -1.56
C ASP A 225 -17.12 -5.53 -3.04
N GLY A 226 -16.00 -5.24 -3.75
CA GLY A 226 -15.96 -4.74 -5.11
C GLY A 226 -15.59 -3.25 -5.21
N ILE A 227 -14.58 -2.79 -4.45
CA ILE A 227 -14.15 -1.37 -4.48
C ILE A 227 -13.86 -0.85 -5.90
N SER A 228 -13.46 -1.72 -6.82
CA SER A 228 -13.22 -1.35 -8.23
C SER A 228 -14.44 -0.72 -8.89
N ASP A 229 -15.64 -1.05 -8.44
CA ASP A 229 -16.89 -0.58 -9.00
C ASP A 229 -17.31 0.81 -8.50
N LEU A 230 -16.55 1.37 -7.57
CA LEU A 230 -16.65 2.76 -7.15
C LEU A 230 -15.73 3.70 -7.95
N ALA A 231 -14.96 3.18 -8.91
CA ALA A 231 -14.16 3.96 -9.85
C ALA A 231 -14.72 3.79 -11.26
N LEU A 232 -14.79 4.88 -12.04
CA LEU A 232 -15.16 4.82 -13.46
C LEU A 232 -14.03 4.15 -14.27
N ASP A 233 -12.79 4.50 -13.95
CA ASP A 233 -11.59 3.86 -14.50
C ASP A 233 -10.54 3.60 -13.41
N THR A 234 -10.34 2.34 -13.08
CA THR A 234 -9.34 1.91 -12.09
C THR A 234 -7.90 2.23 -12.50
N ASN A 235 -7.65 2.58 -13.77
CA ASN A 235 -6.35 2.99 -14.30
C ASN A 235 -6.19 4.52 -14.36
N ASN A 236 -7.20 5.29 -14.03
CA ASN A 236 -7.09 6.73 -13.88
C ASN A 236 -6.42 7.06 -12.54
N LEU A 237 -5.20 7.60 -12.59
CA LEU A 237 -4.40 7.89 -11.41
C LEU A 237 -5.08 8.94 -10.49
N LYS A 238 -5.69 9.98 -11.08
CA LYS A 238 -6.34 11.06 -10.33
C LYS A 238 -7.59 10.55 -9.61
N GLU A 239 -8.43 9.81 -10.31
CA GLU A 239 -9.64 9.22 -9.75
C GLU A 239 -9.33 8.20 -8.64
N ALA A 240 -8.30 7.36 -8.85
CA ALA A 240 -7.82 6.42 -7.85
C ALA A 240 -7.30 7.12 -6.59
N ASP A 241 -6.56 8.22 -6.75
CA ASP A 241 -6.03 9.00 -5.62
C ASP A 241 -7.15 9.69 -4.84
N GLU A 242 -8.12 10.28 -5.54
CA GLU A 242 -9.28 10.93 -4.95
C GLU A 242 -10.15 9.94 -4.17
N LEU A 243 -10.48 8.78 -4.77
CA LEU A 243 -11.27 7.76 -4.10
C LEU A 243 -10.59 7.25 -2.82
N VAL A 244 -9.30 6.90 -2.88
CA VAL A 244 -8.55 6.40 -1.71
C VAL A 244 -8.40 7.49 -0.64
N THR A 245 -8.23 8.74 -1.03
CA THR A 245 -8.20 9.89 -0.11
C THR A 245 -9.55 10.04 0.59
N ASN A 246 -10.65 9.98 -0.15
CA ASN A 246 -12.01 10.04 0.40
C ASN A 246 -12.28 8.90 1.38
N LEU A 247 -11.89 7.66 1.06
CA LEU A 247 -12.03 6.52 1.97
C LEU A 247 -11.32 6.77 3.31
N ARG A 248 -10.12 7.33 3.29
CA ARG A 248 -9.36 7.66 4.51
C ARG A 248 -10.05 8.76 5.31
N ILE A 249 -10.53 9.83 4.64
CA ILE A 249 -11.28 10.90 5.27
C ILE A 249 -12.54 10.33 5.95
N TRP A 250 -13.32 9.51 5.24
CA TRP A 250 -14.53 8.91 5.78
C TRP A 250 -14.24 8.00 6.98
N ALA A 251 -13.17 7.22 6.92
CA ALA A 251 -12.74 6.37 8.04
C ALA A 251 -12.41 7.20 9.28
N THR A 252 -11.63 8.28 9.13
CA THR A 252 -11.21 9.16 10.23
C THR A 252 -12.41 9.96 10.79
N GLU A 253 -13.18 10.64 9.93
CA GLU A 253 -14.29 11.48 10.38
C GLU A 253 -15.44 10.70 11.04
N ASN A 254 -15.61 9.43 10.69
CA ASN A 254 -16.64 8.57 11.26
C ASN A 254 -16.10 7.58 12.31
N ASN A 255 -14.80 7.68 12.62
CA ASN A 255 -14.11 6.79 13.57
C ASN A 255 -14.46 5.31 13.29
N CYS A 256 -14.29 4.88 12.04
CA CYS A 256 -14.58 3.51 11.59
C CYS A 256 -13.36 2.91 10.86
N HIS A 257 -13.38 1.60 10.65
CA HIS A 257 -12.44 0.94 9.75
C HIS A 257 -13.12 0.61 8.43
N ILE A 258 -12.46 0.84 7.30
CA ILE A 258 -12.98 0.47 5.98
C ILE A 258 -12.11 -0.63 5.35
N LEU A 259 -12.68 -1.81 5.21
CA LEU A 259 -12.09 -2.95 4.51
C LEU A 259 -12.51 -2.93 3.03
N ASN A 260 -11.54 -2.83 2.13
CA ASN A 260 -11.74 -2.82 0.69
C ASN A 260 -11.41 -4.19 0.10
N VAL A 261 -12.28 -4.71 -0.75
CA VAL A 261 -12.04 -5.95 -1.48
C VAL A 261 -11.78 -5.63 -2.94
N ILE A 262 -10.62 -6.07 -3.45
CA ILE A 262 -10.18 -5.77 -4.82
C ILE A 262 -9.58 -7.00 -5.48
N HIS A 263 -9.74 -7.11 -6.81
CA HIS A 263 -9.08 -8.15 -7.60
C HIS A 263 -7.59 -7.87 -7.82
N GLN A 264 -6.80 -8.91 -7.95
CA GLN A 264 -5.44 -8.85 -8.48
C GLN A 264 -5.46 -8.78 -10.01
N ASN A 265 -4.39 -8.26 -10.60
CA ASN A 265 -4.23 -8.30 -12.04
C ASN A 265 -4.15 -9.76 -12.52
N PRO A 266 -4.89 -10.11 -13.59
CA PRO A 266 -4.73 -11.42 -14.23
C PRO A 266 -3.27 -11.58 -14.67
N ASN A 267 -2.70 -12.76 -14.51
CA ASN A 267 -1.34 -13.12 -14.95
C ASN A 267 -0.17 -12.40 -14.21
N ASP A 268 -0.42 -11.66 -13.14
CA ASP A 268 0.67 -11.07 -12.37
C ASP A 268 1.19 -12.05 -11.31
N VAL A 269 2.39 -12.57 -11.53
CA VAL A 269 3.11 -13.44 -10.59
C VAL A 269 3.47 -12.69 -9.29
N GLN A 270 3.47 -11.36 -9.32
CA GLN A 270 3.85 -10.50 -8.20
C GLN A 270 2.69 -10.12 -7.27
N THR A 271 1.49 -10.66 -7.48
CA THR A 271 0.29 -10.38 -6.66
C THR A 271 -0.13 -8.91 -6.63
N LYS A 272 0.16 -8.14 -7.68
CA LYS A 272 -0.25 -6.74 -7.78
C LYS A 272 -1.76 -6.61 -7.90
N MET A 273 -2.33 -5.72 -7.13
CA MET A 273 -3.74 -5.37 -7.21
C MET A 273 -4.06 -4.62 -8.50
N LYS A 274 -5.33 -4.67 -8.94
CA LYS A 274 -5.80 -4.15 -10.23
C LYS A 274 -5.65 -2.64 -10.32
N GLY A 275 -4.95 -2.18 -11.36
CA GLY A 275 -4.86 -0.78 -11.79
C GLY A 275 -4.12 0.15 -10.82
N HIS A 276 -4.20 1.45 -11.08
CA HIS A 276 -3.69 2.49 -10.18
C HIS A 276 -4.43 2.50 -8.85
N LEU A 277 -5.74 2.18 -8.85
CA LEU A 277 -6.52 2.05 -7.62
C LEU A 277 -5.90 1.01 -6.67
N GLY A 278 -5.51 -0.16 -7.19
CA GLY A 278 -4.84 -1.19 -6.40
C GLY A 278 -3.51 -0.71 -5.82
N THR A 279 -2.70 0.01 -6.60
CA THR A 279 -1.43 0.57 -6.13
C THR A 279 -1.66 1.59 -5.00
N LYS A 280 -2.61 2.52 -5.17
CA LYS A 280 -2.93 3.53 -4.15
C LYS A 280 -3.49 2.91 -2.87
N LEU A 281 -4.35 1.89 -2.98
CA LEU A 281 -4.84 1.14 -1.84
C LEU A 281 -3.70 0.43 -1.09
N GLN A 282 -2.75 -0.17 -1.82
CA GLN A 282 -1.57 -0.82 -1.21
C GLN A 282 -0.72 0.17 -0.41
N ASP A 283 -0.49 1.37 -0.95
CA ASP A 283 0.33 2.40 -0.31
C ASP A 283 -0.33 2.99 0.94
N LYS A 284 -1.66 3.07 0.97
CA LYS A 284 -2.42 3.76 2.02
C LYS A 284 -3.05 2.84 3.06
N SER A 285 -3.21 1.54 2.76
CA SER A 285 -3.80 0.57 3.68
C SER A 285 -2.90 0.29 4.89
N GLU A 286 -3.53 0.01 6.03
CA GLU A 286 -2.87 -0.49 7.23
C GLU A 286 -2.31 -1.89 6.99
N ILE A 287 -3.11 -2.75 6.33
CA ILE A 287 -2.71 -4.09 5.89
C ILE A 287 -3.33 -4.40 4.52
N VAL A 288 -2.60 -5.17 3.73
CA VAL A 288 -3.10 -5.84 2.51
C VAL A 288 -3.01 -7.34 2.73
N ILE A 289 -4.15 -8.00 2.76
CA ILE A 289 -4.27 -9.45 2.94
C ILE A 289 -4.50 -10.09 1.56
N GLY A 290 -3.63 -11.01 1.19
CA GLY A 290 -3.76 -11.82 -0.02
C GLY A 290 -4.39 -13.17 0.28
N VAL A 291 -5.26 -13.63 -0.63
CA VAL A 291 -5.82 -14.98 -0.60
C VAL A 291 -5.37 -15.72 -1.87
N SER A 292 -4.91 -16.94 -1.70
CA SER A 292 -4.52 -17.83 -2.81
C SER A 292 -5.05 -19.24 -2.58
N ILE A 293 -5.19 -20.02 -3.66
CA ILE A 293 -5.51 -21.45 -3.58
C ILE A 293 -4.22 -22.20 -3.26
N ASP A 294 -4.29 -23.18 -2.37
CA ASP A 294 -3.20 -24.12 -2.18
C ASP A 294 -3.07 -24.99 -3.42
N LYS A 295 -1.85 -25.12 -3.93
CA LYS A 295 -1.57 -25.93 -5.14
C LYS A 295 -1.67 -27.43 -4.91
N GLU A 296 -1.49 -27.85 -3.66
CA GLU A 296 -1.52 -29.27 -3.29
C GLU A 296 -2.94 -29.70 -2.88
N ASN A 297 -3.80 -28.73 -2.48
CA ASN A 297 -5.17 -28.99 -2.09
C ASN A 297 -6.11 -27.85 -2.48
N ASP A 298 -6.84 -28.03 -3.57
CA ASP A 298 -7.77 -27.03 -4.11
C ASP A 298 -8.90 -26.61 -3.15
N SER A 299 -9.16 -27.37 -2.10
CA SER A 299 -10.11 -26.99 -1.05
C SER A 299 -9.55 -25.95 -0.10
N ASN A 300 -8.23 -25.85 0.03
CA ASN A 300 -7.58 -24.93 0.96
C ASN A 300 -7.33 -23.55 0.34
N ARG A 301 -7.49 -22.55 1.16
CA ARG A 301 -7.18 -21.15 0.85
C ARG A 301 -6.13 -20.64 1.81
N ILE A 302 -5.05 -20.13 1.27
CA ILE A 302 -3.92 -19.58 2.02
C ILE A 302 -4.16 -18.08 2.18
N VAL A 303 -4.12 -17.60 3.42
CA VAL A 303 -4.23 -16.19 3.79
C VAL A 303 -2.88 -15.69 4.26
N GLN A 304 -2.37 -14.63 3.62
CA GLN A 304 -1.07 -14.03 3.98
C GLN A 304 -1.10 -12.51 3.91
N SER A 305 -0.27 -11.86 4.69
CA SER A 305 -0.06 -10.42 4.60
C SER A 305 0.93 -10.08 3.48
N LEU A 306 0.45 -9.40 2.44
CA LEU A 306 1.28 -8.90 1.33
C LEU A 306 2.02 -7.62 1.74
N ALA A 307 1.33 -6.70 2.42
CA ALA A 307 1.89 -5.48 2.98
C ALA A 307 1.27 -5.21 4.35
N SER A 308 2.02 -4.61 5.27
CA SER A 308 1.53 -4.22 6.59
C SER A 308 2.37 -3.08 7.14
N ARG A 309 1.71 -2.09 7.77
CA ARG A 309 2.40 -1.05 8.56
C ARG A 309 2.93 -1.60 9.87
N ASN A 310 2.20 -2.55 10.47
CA ASN A 310 2.56 -3.23 11.70
C ASN A 310 3.32 -4.52 11.43
N ARG A 311 3.77 -5.20 12.49
CA ARG A 311 4.35 -6.54 12.37
C ARG A 311 3.36 -7.47 11.67
N LYS A 312 3.80 -8.13 10.61
CA LYS A 312 2.98 -9.05 9.83
C LYS A 312 2.48 -10.20 10.70
N PRO A 313 1.18 -10.55 10.60
CA PRO A 313 0.66 -11.77 11.19
C PRO A 313 1.22 -13.00 10.47
N ASP A 314 1.25 -14.12 11.19
CA ASP A 314 1.57 -15.40 10.61
C ASP A 314 0.47 -15.80 9.62
N PRO A 315 0.82 -16.38 8.47
CA PRO A 315 -0.14 -16.87 7.52
C PRO A 315 -1.00 -17.98 8.14
N PHE A 316 -2.20 -18.16 7.58
CA PHE A 316 -3.09 -19.24 7.98
C PHE A 316 -3.88 -19.76 6.78
N GLU A 317 -4.53 -20.89 6.95
CA GLU A 317 -5.37 -21.51 5.94
C GLU A 317 -6.82 -21.59 6.40
N PHE A 318 -7.73 -21.56 5.43
CA PHE A 318 -9.10 -21.93 5.64
C PHE A 318 -9.58 -22.84 4.50
N THR A 319 -10.47 -23.74 4.82
CA THR A 319 -11.13 -24.64 3.85
C THR A 319 -12.53 -24.14 3.52
N ILE A 320 -13.04 -24.57 2.38
CA ILE A 320 -14.43 -24.35 1.99
C ILE A 320 -15.04 -25.73 1.76
N ASN A 321 -16.01 -26.10 2.61
CA ASN A 321 -16.69 -27.40 2.47
C ASN A 321 -17.66 -27.42 1.28
N GLU A 322 -18.26 -28.58 1.02
CA GLU A 322 -19.21 -28.80 -0.08
C GLU A 322 -20.44 -27.90 -0.03
N ASN A 323 -20.83 -27.45 1.16
CA ASN A 323 -21.94 -26.51 1.37
C ASN A 323 -21.51 -25.03 1.22
N GLY A 324 -20.25 -24.78 0.84
CA GLY A 324 -19.69 -23.44 0.69
C GLY A 324 -19.42 -22.72 2.03
N MET A 325 -19.30 -23.46 3.14
CA MET A 325 -18.97 -22.89 4.44
C MET A 325 -17.46 -22.81 4.64
N PRO A 326 -16.91 -21.61 4.91
CA PRO A 326 -15.50 -21.48 5.23
C PRO A 326 -15.21 -21.87 6.68
N SER A 327 -14.09 -22.54 6.93
CA SER A 327 -13.61 -22.92 8.24
C SER A 327 -12.10 -22.78 8.32
N ILE A 328 -11.60 -22.12 9.39
CA ILE A 328 -10.16 -22.02 9.64
C ILE A 328 -9.74 -23.29 10.37
N GLU A 329 -8.78 -23.99 9.79
CA GLU A 329 -8.22 -25.18 10.39
C GLU A 329 -7.04 -24.80 11.30
N SER A 330 -7.02 -25.41 12.49
CA SER A 330 -5.97 -25.15 13.50
C SER A 330 -4.84 -26.16 13.36
N TYR A 331 -4.02 -26.06 12.33
CA TYR A 331 -2.74 -26.76 12.31
C TYR A 331 -1.59 -25.79 11.96
N GLU A 332 -0.41 -26.14 12.42
CA GLU A 332 0.80 -25.41 12.06
C GLU A 332 1.03 -25.57 10.55
N VAL A 333 1.03 -24.46 9.83
CA VAL A 333 1.48 -24.44 8.45
C VAL A 333 2.98 -24.64 8.45
N THR A 334 3.41 -25.86 8.20
CA THR A 334 4.80 -26.29 8.41
C THR A 334 5.81 -25.68 7.43
N GLU A 335 5.38 -25.22 6.25
CA GLU A 335 6.21 -24.42 5.34
C GLU A 335 5.37 -23.60 4.36
N PHE A 336 5.37 -22.27 4.53
CA PHE A 336 4.81 -21.36 3.54
C PHE A 336 5.76 -21.20 2.35
N LYS A 337 5.50 -21.87 1.26
CA LYS A 337 6.08 -21.50 -0.03
C LYS A 337 5.38 -20.25 -0.54
N LEU A 338 5.92 -19.07 -0.24
CA LEU A 338 5.50 -17.80 -0.79
C LEU A 338 5.37 -17.88 -2.32
N GLN A 339 4.15 -17.89 -2.84
CA GLN A 339 3.92 -17.72 -4.27
C GLN A 339 4.28 -16.28 -4.63
N GLY A 340 5.34 -16.12 -5.44
CA GLY A 340 5.73 -14.82 -6.01
C GLY A 340 7.09 -14.28 -5.61
N LYS A 341 7.62 -14.62 -4.44
CA LYS A 341 9.08 -14.65 -4.23
C LYS A 341 9.43 -16.11 -3.98
N LYS A 342 10.26 -16.71 -4.87
CA LYS A 342 11.06 -17.86 -4.43
C LYS A 342 11.54 -17.47 -3.03
N ALA A 343 11.27 -18.33 -2.00
CA ALA A 343 11.84 -18.13 -0.67
C ALA A 343 13.26 -17.61 -0.89
N PRO A 344 13.72 -16.57 -0.18
CA PRO A 344 15.11 -16.18 -0.32
C PRO A 344 15.86 -17.49 -0.24
N LYS A 345 16.45 -17.93 -1.38
CA LYS A 345 17.24 -19.14 -1.41
C LYS A 345 18.13 -18.95 -0.22
N LEU A 346 18.05 -19.83 0.80
CA LEU A 346 18.91 -19.73 1.97
C LEU A 346 20.28 -19.45 1.40
N GLU A 347 20.82 -18.25 1.62
CA GLU A 347 22.08 -17.90 1.01
C GLU A 347 23.04 -18.96 1.50
N LYS A 348 23.55 -19.74 0.55
CA LYS A 348 24.49 -20.81 0.93
C LYS A 348 25.62 -20.15 1.72
N PRO A 349 26.05 -20.74 2.82
CA PRO A 349 27.16 -20.21 3.61
C PRO A 349 28.36 -19.90 2.73
N ASP A 350 29.01 -18.80 2.98
CA ASP A 350 30.14 -18.33 2.18
C ASP A 350 31.24 -19.39 1.98
N TYR A 351 31.53 -20.18 2.99
CA TYR A 351 32.49 -21.26 2.87
C TYR A 351 32.07 -22.34 1.87
N GLN A 352 30.78 -22.68 1.77
CA GLN A 352 30.28 -23.64 0.78
C GLN A 352 30.32 -23.07 -0.65
N LEU A 353 30.07 -21.79 -0.79
CA LEU A 353 30.16 -21.09 -2.08
C LEU A 353 31.65 -21.00 -2.52
N TYR A 354 32.56 -20.77 -1.59
CA TYR A 354 33.98 -20.78 -1.90
C TYR A 354 34.49 -22.18 -2.24
N GLN A 355 34.04 -23.25 -1.53
CA GLN A 355 34.31 -24.64 -1.89
C GLN A 355 33.81 -24.98 -3.31
N LEU A 356 32.66 -24.44 -3.72
CA LEU A 356 32.18 -24.57 -5.09
C LEU A 356 33.21 -23.98 -6.09
N LEU A 357 33.72 -22.77 -5.83
CA LEU A 357 34.76 -22.18 -6.65
C LEU A 357 36.03 -22.99 -6.70
N THR A 358 36.55 -23.46 -5.57
CA THR A 358 37.74 -24.31 -5.54
C THR A 358 37.55 -25.59 -6.35
N THR A 359 36.35 -26.18 -6.30
CA THR A 359 35.99 -27.36 -7.12
C THR A 359 35.97 -27.03 -8.62
N ILE A 360 35.45 -25.87 -9.01
CA ILE A 360 35.45 -25.43 -10.40
C ILE A 360 36.88 -25.28 -10.90
N TYR A 361 37.72 -24.58 -10.17
CA TYR A 361 39.10 -24.29 -10.58
C TYR A 361 40.01 -25.50 -10.52
N SER A 362 39.79 -26.47 -9.61
CA SER A 362 40.56 -27.72 -9.53
C SER A 362 40.43 -28.64 -10.76
N LYS A 363 39.41 -28.40 -11.60
CA LYS A 363 39.19 -29.17 -12.84
C LYS A 363 40.01 -28.69 -14.02
N LYS A 364 40.70 -27.55 -13.90
CA LYS A 364 41.63 -27.06 -14.92
C LYS A 364 43.03 -27.52 -14.65
N THR A 365 43.73 -27.96 -15.69
CA THR A 365 45.15 -28.30 -15.66
C THR A 365 46.02 -27.07 -15.36
N ILE A 366 47.16 -27.27 -14.73
CA ILE A 366 48.04 -26.29 -14.10
C ILE A 366 48.45 -25.09 -14.98
N ASP A 367 48.40 -25.22 -16.30
CA ASP A 367 48.80 -24.15 -17.24
C ASP A 367 47.71 -23.15 -17.63
N LEU A 368 46.45 -23.34 -17.21
CA LEU A 368 45.29 -22.47 -17.52
C LEU A 368 44.39 -22.31 -16.30
N SER A 369 44.87 -21.67 -15.25
CA SER A 369 44.11 -21.42 -14.00
C SER A 369 43.07 -20.31 -14.10
N SER A 370 42.59 -19.99 -15.30
CA SER A 370 41.62 -18.92 -15.55
C SER A 370 40.46 -19.33 -16.45
N TYR A 371 39.35 -18.64 -16.33
CA TYR A 371 38.15 -18.80 -17.15
C TYR A 371 37.81 -17.50 -17.87
N ARG A 372 37.18 -17.61 -19.04
CA ARG A 372 36.44 -16.48 -19.62
C ARG A 372 35.08 -16.34 -18.92
N TYR A 373 34.48 -15.14 -18.95
CA TYR A 373 33.24 -14.86 -18.24
C TYR A 373 32.12 -15.87 -18.51
N GLY A 374 31.82 -16.13 -19.79
CA GLY A 374 30.75 -17.07 -20.17
C GLY A 374 31.04 -18.52 -19.73
N GLU A 375 32.29 -18.96 -19.83
CA GLU A 375 32.72 -20.29 -19.39
C GLU A 375 32.56 -20.43 -17.87
N LEU A 376 32.97 -19.43 -17.09
CA LEU A 376 32.86 -19.45 -15.64
C LEU A 376 31.38 -19.47 -15.18
N VAL A 377 30.53 -18.68 -15.84
CA VAL A 377 29.08 -18.70 -15.56
C VAL A 377 28.50 -20.11 -15.79
N GLN A 378 28.83 -20.76 -16.91
CA GLN A 378 28.37 -22.13 -17.18
C GLN A 378 28.91 -23.15 -16.17
N GLN A 379 30.17 -23.05 -15.78
CA GLN A 379 30.73 -23.92 -14.73
C GLN A 379 30.06 -23.72 -13.38
N ILE A 380 29.75 -22.48 -13.02
CA ILE A 380 28.98 -22.18 -11.78
C ILE A 380 27.62 -22.85 -11.83
N VAL A 381 26.89 -22.79 -12.96
CA VAL A 381 25.57 -23.45 -13.10
C VAL A 381 25.70 -24.95 -12.87
N LEU A 382 26.62 -25.60 -13.59
CA LEU A 382 26.80 -27.05 -13.57
C LEU A 382 27.24 -27.57 -12.19
N GLU A 383 28.20 -26.91 -11.56
CA GLU A 383 28.74 -27.37 -10.29
C GLU A 383 27.84 -27.00 -9.12
N TYR A 384 27.07 -25.90 -9.24
CA TYR A 384 26.06 -25.55 -8.23
C TYR A 384 24.95 -26.62 -8.15
N GLU A 385 24.47 -27.10 -9.30
CA GLU A 385 23.47 -28.16 -9.34
C GLU A 385 23.99 -29.47 -8.75
N LYS A 386 25.23 -29.81 -9.02
CA LYS A 386 25.89 -31.02 -8.42
C LYS A 386 26.09 -30.90 -6.92
N ALA A 387 26.54 -29.73 -6.45
CA ALA A 387 26.89 -29.52 -5.04
C ALA A 387 25.64 -29.39 -4.15
N PHE A 388 24.60 -28.72 -4.64
CA PHE A 388 23.45 -28.35 -3.82
C PHE A 388 22.14 -29.05 -4.22
N LYS A 389 22.15 -29.87 -5.28
CA LYS A 389 20.94 -30.54 -5.82
C LYS A 389 19.81 -29.56 -6.20
N GLU A 390 20.18 -28.31 -6.56
CA GLU A 390 19.27 -27.23 -6.92
C GLU A 390 19.68 -26.66 -8.27
N THR A 391 18.69 -26.35 -9.15
CA THR A 391 18.96 -25.70 -10.42
C THR A 391 19.28 -24.21 -10.24
N LEU A 392 20.35 -23.75 -10.86
CA LEU A 392 20.76 -22.35 -10.88
C LEU A 392 20.64 -21.83 -12.32
N GLY A 393 19.68 -20.93 -12.59
CA GLY A 393 19.56 -20.30 -13.91
C GLY A 393 20.67 -19.28 -14.18
N ASP A 394 21.01 -19.06 -15.45
CA ASP A 394 22.10 -18.18 -15.92
C ASP A 394 22.14 -16.81 -15.25
N ASN A 395 20.98 -16.14 -15.10
CA ASN A 395 20.91 -14.83 -14.48
C ASN A 395 21.32 -14.84 -13.00
N ASN A 396 21.02 -15.93 -12.28
CA ASN A 396 21.41 -16.08 -10.88
C ASN A 396 22.88 -16.48 -10.78
N ALA A 397 23.42 -17.27 -11.72
CA ALA A 397 24.83 -17.57 -11.79
C ALA A 397 25.67 -16.32 -12.05
N LYS A 398 25.22 -15.41 -12.93
CA LYS A 398 25.85 -14.10 -13.15
C LYS A 398 25.87 -13.23 -11.89
N LYS A 399 24.75 -13.21 -11.13
CA LYS A 399 24.69 -12.49 -9.83
C LYS A 399 25.64 -13.11 -8.81
N LEU A 400 25.72 -14.45 -8.79
CA LEU A 400 26.63 -15.16 -7.90
C LEU A 400 28.09 -14.89 -8.23
N LEU A 401 28.45 -14.86 -9.53
CA LEU A 401 29.78 -14.48 -9.99
C LEU A 401 30.12 -13.02 -9.61
N ALA A 402 29.16 -12.09 -9.75
CA ALA A 402 29.35 -10.71 -9.30
C ALA A 402 29.66 -10.64 -7.79
N LYS A 403 28.93 -11.41 -6.97
CA LYS A 403 29.21 -11.54 -5.51
C LYS A 403 30.61 -12.09 -5.24
N PHE A 404 31.07 -13.06 -6.03
CA PHE A 404 32.42 -13.64 -5.89
C PHE A 404 33.52 -12.63 -6.24
N ILE A 405 33.29 -11.80 -7.25
CA ILE A 405 34.22 -10.73 -7.63
C ILE A 405 34.26 -9.66 -6.54
N ASP A 406 33.12 -9.23 -6.02
CA ASP A 406 33.00 -8.24 -4.95
C ASP A 406 33.71 -8.70 -3.66
N LYS A 407 33.66 -9.99 -3.36
CA LYS A 407 34.38 -10.59 -2.23
C LYS A 407 35.86 -10.91 -2.51
N ASN A 408 36.38 -10.58 -3.66
CA ASN A 408 37.73 -10.94 -4.12
C ASN A 408 38.02 -12.46 -4.15
N TRP A 409 36.98 -13.30 -4.17
CA TRP A 409 37.14 -14.77 -4.33
C TRP A 409 37.36 -15.13 -5.81
N VAL A 410 37.00 -14.23 -6.71
CA VAL A 410 37.34 -14.30 -8.11
C VAL A 410 37.98 -12.98 -8.52
N LEU A 411 39.21 -13.05 -9.03
CA LEU A 411 39.97 -11.91 -9.49
C LEU A 411 39.80 -11.75 -11.02
N LYS A 412 39.51 -10.54 -11.48
CA LYS A 412 39.39 -10.22 -12.91
C LYS A 412 40.65 -9.53 -13.40
N SER A 413 41.22 -10.03 -14.49
CA SER A 413 42.35 -9.41 -15.19
C SER A 413 41.99 -9.12 -16.67
N GLY A 414 42.26 -7.92 -17.14
CA GLY A 414 41.97 -7.47 -18.51
C GLY A 414 40.66 -6.71 -18.68
N GLU A 415 40.50 -6.04 -19.81
CA GLU A 415 39.32 -5.22 -20.15
C GLU A 415 38.45 -5.90 -21.22
N HIS A 416 37.19 -5.48 -21.29
CA HIS A 416 36.08 -5.84 -22.19
C HIS A 416 36.34 -6.92 -23.26
N GLY A 417 35.71 -8.08 -23.10
CA GLY A 417 35.69 -9.17 -24.09
C GLY A 417 36.88 -10.15 -24.01
N HIS A 418 37.99 -9.75 -23.44
CA HIS A 418 39.18 -10.58 -23.25
C HIS A 418 39.56 -10.81 -21.78
N ALA A 419 38.70 -10.39 -20.83
CA ALA A 419 38.97 -10.54 -19.41
C ALA A 419 39.03 -12.03 -18.98
N LEU A 420 40.03 -12.33 -18.16
CA LEU A 420 40.25 -13.64 -17.54
C LEU A 420 39.91 -13.55 -16.06
N TYR A 421 39.36 -14.63 -15.54
CA TYR A 421 38.88 -14.73 -14.16
C TYR A 421 39.66 -15.83 -13.44
N PHE A 422 40.32 -15.47 -12.35
CA PHE A 422 41.22 -16.33 -11.57
C PHE A 422 40.60 -16.58 -10.18
N LEU A 423 40.94 -17.69 -9.55
CA LEU A 423 40.58 -17.95 -8.16
C LEU A 423 41.37 -17.02 -7.22
N GLY A 424 40.68 -16.28 -6.39
CA GLY A 424 41.23 -15.46 -5.30
C GLY A 424 41.23 -16.18 -3.98
N GLU A 425 41.67 -15.50 -2.93
CA GLU A 425 41.75 -16.06 -1.57
C GLU A 425 40.43 -15.93 -0.81
N PHE A 426 40.14 -16.91 0.06
CA PHE A 426 38.99 -16.83 0.98
C PHE A 426 39.37 -15.97 2.17
N SER A 427 38.87 -14.74 2.21
CA SER A 427 38.90 -13.90 3.42
C SER A 427 37.56 -13.97 4.12
N SER A 428 37.48 -14.67 5.25
CA SER A 428 36.36 -14.48 6.17
C SER A 428 36.58 -13.16 6.91
N ILE A 429 35.87 -12.11 6.52
CA ILE A 429 35.74 -10.92 7.38
C ILE A 429 34.82 -11.34 8.54
N PHE A 430 35.42 -11.44 9.76
CA PHE A 430 34.70 -11.64 11.01
C PHE A 430 33.79 -10.45 11.31
#